data_b373c0373c58f7ca1688a976952b6fe2
#
_entry.id   b373c0373c58f7ca1688a976952b6fe2
#
_cell.length_a   1.000
_cell.length_b   1.000
_cell.length_c   1.000
_cell.angle_alpha   90.00
_cell.angle_beta   90.00
_cell.angle_gamma   90.00
#
_symmetry.space_group_name_H-M   'P 1'
#
loop_
_entity.id
_entity.type
_entity.pdbx_description
1 polymer ?
#
loop_
_entity_poly.entity_id
_entity_poly.type
_entity_poly.pdbx_seq_one_letter_code
_entity_poly.pdbx_strand_id
1 'polypeptide(L)'
;MSAAVLGGLLAPQMVLAAGVLGVLGAGMAAFNPKFIKSLMILAILGAFALAFGARPGAGDALIGLDGLGFSWQLVFYAAALPLAFLMAAESEVAPALVLGSLLGLGLLAVSANLLMLFIGLELMSLPAYLLVARSRGGAQNSVEAAIKYFFVGGAAGGLYLLGLALYYFTQKTMAFAGAASLGAQAGVALMGSAALFKVGAFPLHFWLPDVYEASDPELTGFLSTALKAGGILLLMRLAALSPAGPFARALPWFGAATMLFGAVLALRQERLQRLLAYSSMAHAGNIVLGVGAWAALGATPGAAVAVFFYLAAYLFMNNGAFSFLKASGAKTRADLRGLGARRPKTASAFAVLLLALGGVPPTAGFLAKLLIFWEAFKAHLYAPLLLAALGALLALGYYLALLKDLYFEDAPAAAPQLETGSGLAVLWTCAVPAAVLGVAPWILTYMSRLLAL
;
A
#
# COMPACT_ATOMS: atom_id res chain seq x y z
N MET A 1 -14.46 -18.12 -22.89
CA MET A 1 -13.26 -18.66 -22.22
C MET A 1 -13.59 -20.06 -21.69
N SER A 2 -12.68 -21.05 -21.80
CA SER A 2 -12.91 -22.37 -21.20
C SER A 2 -12.88 -22.30 -19.67
N ALA A 3 -13.66 -23.19 -18.99
CA ALA A 3 -13.66 -23.23 -17.52
C ALA A 3 -12.25 -23.46 -16.91
N ALA A 4 -11.38 -24.19 -17.63
CA ALA A 4 -10.01 -24.44 -17.20
C ALA A 4 -9.15 -23.15 -17.19
N VAL A 5 -9.29 -22.28 -18.18
CA VAL A 5 -8.57 -20.99 -18.24
C VAL A 5 -9.08 -20.06 -17.16
N LEU A 6 -10.40 -19.98 -16.98
CA LEU A 6 -11.01 -19.19 -15.90
C LEU A 6 -10.55 -19.68 -14.51
N GLY A 7 -10.55 -20.99 -14.29
CA GLY A 7 -10.09 -21.60 -13.04
C GLY A 7 -8.62 -21.31 -12.76
N GLY A 8 -7.74 -21.37 -13.76
CA GLY A 8 -6.32 -21.01 -13.59
C GLY A 8 -6.12 -19.54 -13.25
N LEU A 9 -6.88 -18.64 -13.86
CA LEU A 9 -6.80 -17.20 -13.66
C LEU A 9 -7.29 -16.77 -12.26
N LEU A 10 -8.34 -17.43 -11.76
CA LEU A 10 -8.94 -17.19 -10.45
C LEU A 10 -8.37 -18.08 -9.33
N ALA A 11 -7.44 -18.97 -9.63
CA ALA A 11 -6.90 -19.91 -8.64
C ALA A 11 -6.41 -19.22 -7.34
N PRO A 12 -5.66 -18.09 -7.38
CA PRO A 12 -5.28 -17.39 -6.16
C PRO A 12 -6.49 -16.92 -5.34
N GLN A 13 -7.52 -16.38 -5.99
CA GLN A 13 -8.73 -15.88 -5.34
C GLN A 13 -9.57 -17.03 -4.77
N MET A 14 -9.62 -18.17 -5.45
CA MET A 14 -10.31 -19.37 -4.96
C MET A 14 -9.64 -19.93 -3.70
N VAL A 15 -8.31 -19.93 -3.63
CA VAL A 15 -7.57 -20.32 -2.42
C VAL A 15 -7.83 -19.36 -1.26
N LEU A 16 -7.88 -18.05 -1.52
CA LEU A 16 -8.23 -17.07 -0.48
C LEU A 16 -9.67 -17.25 0.00
N ALA A 17 -10.63 -17.45 -0.91
CA ALA A 17 -12.03 -17.71 -0.55
C ALA A 17 -12.18 -19.01 0.26
N ALA A 18 -11.52 -20.08 -0.16
CA ALA A 18 -11.47 -21.34 0.61
C ALA A 18 -10.80 -21.11 1.97
N GLY A 19 -9.76 -20.29 2.04
CA GLY A 19 -9.11 -19.88 3.28
C GLY A 19 -10.06 -19.14 4.23
N VAL A 20 -10.91 -18.22 3.74
CA VAL A 20 -11.94 -17.56 4.55
C VAL A 20 -12.89 -18.58 5.15
N LEU A 21 -13.43 -19.48 4.34
CA LEU A 21 -14.35 -20.53 4.79
C LEU A 21 -13.67 -21.49 5.77
N GLY A 22 -12.42 -21.90 5.51
CA GLY A 22 -11.63 -22.78 6.36
C GLY A 22 -11.33 -22.14 7.72
N VAL A 23 -10.96 -20.87 7.75
CA VAL A 23 -10.69 -20.11 8.99
C VAL A 23 -11.97 -19.97 9.83
N LEU A 24 -13.10 -19.59 9.21
CA LEU A 24 -14.39 -19.47 9.91
C LEU A 24 -14.90 -20.83 10.40
N GLY A 25 -14.81 -21.87 9.57
CA GLY A 25 -15.19 -23.24 9.95
C GLY A 25 -14.32 -23.78 11.10
N ALA A 26 -13.02 -23.52 11.09
CA ALA A 26 -12.13 -23.89 12.17
C ALA A 26 -12.47 -23.14 13.48
N GLY A 27 -12.85 -21.85 13.39
CA GLY A 27 -13.31 -21.07 14.54
C GLY A 27 -14.60 -21.64 15.14
N MET A 28 -15.59 -21.95 14.29
CA MET A 28 -16.85 -22.57 14.72
C MET A 28 -16.63 -23.97 15.37
N ALA A 29 -15.65 -24.72 14.90
CA ALA A 29 -15.26 -26.01 15.46
C ALA A 29 -14.32 -25.89 16.68
N ALA A 30 -14.13 -24.67 17.21
CA ALA A 30 -13.30 -24.35 18.37
C ALA A 30 -11.84 -24.84 18.27
N PHE A 31 -11.27 -24.83 17.06
CA PHE A 31 -9.86 -25.14 16.88
C PHE A 31 -8.94 -24.11 17.56
N ASN A 32 -7.73 -24.55 17.90
CA ASN A 32 -6.74 -23.68 18.53
C ASN A 32 -6.44 -22.45 17.63
N PRO A 33 -6.41 -21.24 18.21
CA PRO A 33 -6.11 -20.00 17.47
C PRO A 33 -4.80 -20.03 16.65
N LYS A 34 -3.78 -20.79 17.10
CA LYS A 34 -2.54 -20.97 16.33
C LYS A 34 -2.79 -21.75 15.03
N PHE A 35 -3.70 -22.72 15.05
CA PHE A 35 -4.09 -23.48 13.86
C PHE A 35 -4.82 -22.57 12.86
N ILE A 36 -5.75 -21.73 13.34
CA ILE A 36 -6.48 -20.74 12.53
C ILE A 36 -5.51 -19.77 11.85
N LYS A 37 -4.52 -19.26 12.61
CA LYS A 37 -3.45 -18.42 12.07
C LYS A 37 -2.62 -19.15 11.01
N SER A 38 -2.30 -20.42 11.22
CA SER A 38 -1.56 -21.23 10.24
C SER A 38 -2.35 -21.42 8.96
N LEU A 39 -3.67 -21.63 9.02
CA LEU A 39 -4.54 -21.71 7.84
C LEU A 39 -4.52 -20.40 7.04
N MET A 40 -4.59 -19.25 7.72
CA MET A 40 -4.48 -17.94 7.05
C MET A 40 -3.13 -17.80 6.34
N ILE A 41 -2.02 -18.12 7.01
CA ILE A 41 -0.67 -18.03 6.41
C ILE A 41 -0.57 -18.96 5.20
N LEU A 42 -1.04 -20.19 5.29
CA LEU A 42 -1.05 -21.16 4.19
C LEU A 42 -1.90 -20.67 3.01
N ALA A 43 -3.06 -20.05 3.26
CA ALA A 43 -3.89 -19.49 2.22
C ALA A 43 -3.19 -18.31 1.49
N ILE A 44 -2.49 -17.45 2.23
CA ILE A 44 -1.72 -16.33 1.63
C ILE A 44 -0.56 -16.87 0.81
N LEU A 45 0.22 -17.80 1.33
CA LEU A 45 1.35 -18.42 0.63
C LEU A 45 0.89 -19.21 -0.61
N GLY A 46 -0.21 -19.94 -0.49
CA GLY A 46 -0.83 -20.66 -1.62
C GLY A 46 -1.31 -19.71 -2.72
N ALA A 47 -1.98 -18.63 -2.35
CA ALA A 47 -2.40 -17.59 -3.30
C ALA A 47 -1.20 -16.91 -3.97
N PHE A 48 -0.13 -16.61 -3.21
CA PHE A 48 1.11 -16.04 -3.75
C PHE A 48 1.78 -17.00 -4.75
N ALA A 49 1.91 -18.27 -4.40
CA ALA A 49 2.53 -19.28 -5.27
C ALA A 49 1.73 -19.48 -6.57
N LEU A 50 0.39 -19.53 -6.49
CA LEU A 50 -0.49 -19.65 -7.65
C LEU A 50 -0.46 -18.37 -8.51
N ALA A 51 -0.41 -17.19 -7.89
CA ALA A 51 -0.26 -15.94 -8.63
C ALA A 51 1.08 -15.89 -9.39
N PHE A 52 2.17 -16.37 -8.79
CA PHE A 52 3.48 -16.45 -9.45
C PHE A 52 3.48 -17.42 -10.64
N GLY A 53 2.67 -18.48 -10.59
CA GLY A 53 2.49 -19.44 -11.69
C GLY A 53 1.47 -19.00 -12.76
N ALA A 54 0.71 -17.93 -12.54
CA ALA A 54 -0.29 -17.44 -13.47
C ALA A 54 0.34 -16.86 -14.74
N ARG A 55 -0.35 -17.01 -15.87
CA ARG A 55 0.12 -16.49 -17.17
C ARG A 55 -0.76 -15.31 -17.60
N PRO A 56 -0.19 -14.09 -17.76
CA PRO A 56 -0.91 -12.96 -18.34
C PRO A 56 -1.37 -13.23 -19.78
N GLY A 57 -2.38 -12.45 -20.21
CA GLY A 57 -2.91 -12.54 -21.59
C GLY A 57 -4.20 -13.35 -21.73
N ALA A 58 -4.69 -13.99 -20.66
CA ALA A 58 -5.99 -14.67 -20.64
C ALA A 58 -7.05 -13.76 -20.02
N GLY A 59 -8.29 -13.78 -20.56
CA GLY A 59 -9.40 -13.02 -19.99
C GLY A 59 -10.66 -13.01 -20.83
N ASP A 60 -11.72 -12.43 -20.25
CA ASP A 60 -12.97 -12.11 -20.92
C ASP A 60 -13.39 -10.66 -20.60
N ALA A 61 -14.66 -10.31 -20.87
CA ALA A 61 -15.16 -8.95 -20.64
C ALA A 61 -15.20 -8.52 -19.15
N LEU A 62 -15.17 -9.45 -18.21
CA LEU A 62 -15.25 -9.18 -16.77
C LEU A 62 -13.91 -9.33 -16.09
N ILE A 63 -13.17 -10.39 -16.42
CA ILE A 63 -11.97 -10.82 -15.72
C ILE A 63 -10.87 -11.07 -16.74
N GLY A 64 -9.71 -10.47 -16.51
CA GLY A 64 -8.52 -10.64 -17.33
C GLY A 64 -7.27 -10.37 -16.51
N LEU A 65 -6.17 -11.02 -16.86
CA LEU A 65 -4.87 -10.81 -16.23
C LEU A 65 -3.90 -10.28 -17.28
N ASP A 66 -3.45 -9.07 -17.11
CA ASP A 66 -2.34 -8.47 -17.84
C ASP A 66 -1.09 -8.38 -16.95
N GLY A 67 0.04 -7.93 -17.52
CA GLY A 67 1.31 -7.79 -16.77
C GLY A 67 1.19 -6.87 -15.55
N LEU A 68 0.36 -5.82 -15.63
CA LEU A 68 0.10 -4.93 -14.51
C LEU A 68 -0.62 -5.66 -13.37
N GLY A 69 -1.75 -6.29 -13.65
CA GLY A 69 -2.50 -7.08 -12.67
C GLY A 69 -1.70 -8.21 -12.05
N PHE A 70 -0.93 -8.94 -12.89
CA PHE A 70 -0.02 -9.99 -12.44
C PHE A 70 1.00 -9.45 -11.40
N SER A 71 1.69 -8.38 -11.73
CA SER A 71 2.73 -7.81 -10.86
C SER A 71 2.15 -7.29 -9.55
N TRP A 72 0.95 -6.67 -9.59
CA TRP A 72 0.27 -6.16 -8.39
C TRP A 72 -0.23 -7.27 -7.47
N GLN A 73 -0.70 -8.40 -8.00
CA GLN A 73 -1.06 -9.56 -7.17
C GLN A 73 0.11 -10.01 -6.28
N LEU A 74 1.31 -10.08 -6.84
CA LEU A 74 2.51 -10.46 -6.08
C LEU A 74 2.79 -9.47 -4.93
N VAL A 75 2.65 -8.16 -5.20
CA VAL A 75 2.81 -7.11 -4.16
C VAL A 75 1.74 -7.26 -3.07
N PHE A 76 0.48 -7.48 -3.44
CA PHE A 76 -0.62 -7.60 -2.49
C PHE A 76 -0.42 -8.75 -1.49
N TYR A 77 -0.11 -9.92 -2.00
CA TYR A 77 0.06 -11.12 -1.15
C TYR A 77 1.35 -11.04 -0.33
N ALA A 78 2.46 -10.55 -0.90
CA ALA A 78 3.69 -10.34 -0.15
C ALA A 78 3.52 -9.31 0.97
N ALA A 79 2.77 -8.23 0.73
CA ALA A 79 2.54 -7.16 1.71
C ALA A 79 1.71 -7.62 2.94
N ALA A 80 0.94 -8.70 2.81
CA ALA A 80 0.15 -9.26 3.91
C ALA A 80 0.95 -10.19 4.83
N LEU A 81 2.09 -10.71 4.39
CA LEU A 81 2.88 -11.67 5.18
C LEU A 81 3.35 -11.10 6.53
N PRO A 82 3.90 -9.87 6.63
CA PRO A 82 4.29 -9.31 7.92
C PRO A 82 3.13 -9.24 8.91
N LEU A 83 1.94 -8.79 8.47
CA LEU A 83 0.73 -8.82 9.29
C LEU A 83 0.41 -10.25 9.75
N ALA A 84 0.40 -11.21 8.82
CA ALA A 84 0.05 -12.60 9.12
C ALA A 84 0.99 -13.24 10.17
N PHE A 85 2.28 -12.91 10.14
CA PHE A 85 3.24 -13.40 11.14
C PHE A 85 3.15 -12.67 12.47
N LEU A 86 2.87 -11.36 12.50
CA LEU A 86 2.87 -10.54 13.71
C LEU A 86 1.52 -10.50 14.43
N MET A 87 0.42 -10.71 13.70
CA MET A 87 -0.93 -10.67 14.27
C MET A 87 -1.11 -11.68 15.40
N ALA A 88 -1.67 -11.23 16.51
CA ALA A 88 -2.05 -12.13 17.61
C ALA A 88 -3.19 -13.06 17.15
N ALA A 89 -3.03 -14.35 17.43
CA ALA A 89 -4.05 -15.34 17.13
C ALA A 89 -5.02 -15.43 18.32
N GLU A 90 -6.18 -14.79 18.24
CA GLU A 90 -7.16 -14.71 19.32
C GLU A 90 -8.55 -15.17 18.90
N SER A 91 -8.87 -15.01 17.62
CA SER A 91 -10.15 -15.43 17.05
C SER A 91 -9.99 -15.67 15.55
N GLU A 92 -11.00 -16.29 14.96
CA GLU A 92 -11.11 -16.53 13.51
C GLU A 92 -11.45 -15.26 12.72
N VAL A 93 -12.06 -14.27 13.35
CA VAL A 93 -12.64 -13.11 12.66
C VAL A 93 -11.56 -12.25 11.99
N ALA A 94 -10.49 -11.90 12.69
CA ALA A 94 -9.44 -11.06 12.11
C ALA A 94 -8.69 -11.74 10.95
N PRO A 95 -8.28 -13.03 11.04
CA PRO A 95 -7.76 -13.80 9.91
C PRO A 95 -8.70 -13.85 8.71
N ALA A 96 -10.01 -14.08 8.92
CA ALA A 96 -11.00 -14.11 7.84
C ALA A 96 -11.12 -12.74 7.15
N LEU A 97 -11.11 -11.64 7.91
CA LEU A 97 -11.15 -10.28 7.37
C LEU A 97 -9.89 -9.92 6.56
N VAL A 98 -8.71 -10.37 7.00
CA VAL A 98 -7.46 -10.19 6.23
C VAL A 98 -7.56 -10.93 4.89
N LEU A 99 -7.98 -12.19 4.89
CA LEU A 99 -8.18 -12.98 3.67
C LEU A 99 -9.25 -12.37 2.77
N GLY A 100 -10.34 -11.83 3.35
CA GLY A 100 -11.39 -11.11 2.60
C GLY A 100 -10.87 -9.85 1.91
N SER A 101 -10.03 -9.06 2.60
CA SER A 101 -9.36 -7.90 1.98
C SER A 101 -8.44 -8.32 0.84
N LEU A 102 -7.67 -9.39 1.01
CA LEU A 102 -6.78 -9.93 -0.02
C LEU A 102 -7.56 -10.49 -1.23
N LEU A 103 -8.72 -11.11 -0.99
CA LEU A 103 -9.62 -11.55 -2.06
C LEU A 103 -10.07 -10.36 -2.89
N GLY A 104 -10.47 -9.24 -2.24
CA GLY A 104 -10.84 -8.01 -2.93
C GLY A 104 -9.69 -7.42 -3.75
N LEU A 105 -8.47 -7.39 -3.19
CA LEU A 105 -7.26 -6.96 -3.91
C LEU A 105 -6.95 -7.87 -5.11
N GLY A 106 -7.08 -9.18 -4.94
CA GLY A 106 -6.90 -10.14 -6.02
C GLY A 106 -7.92 -9.95 -7.16
N LEU A 107 -9.20 -9.67 -6.83
CA LEU A 107 -10.23 -9.34 -7.83
C LEU A 107 -9.94 -8.01 -8.51
N LEU A 108 -9.48 -7.00 -7.78
CA LEU A 108 -9.05 -5.72 -8.35
C LEU A 108 -7.95 -5.92 -9.41
N ALA A 109 -6.99 -6.80 -9.14
CA ALA A 109 -5.87 -7.07 -10.03
C ALA A 109 -6.30 -7.76 -11.34
N VAL A 110 -7.27 -8.67 -11.28
CA VAL A 110 -7.80 -9.40 -12.47
C VAL A 110 -8.99 -8.71 -13.10
N SER A 111 -9.33 -7.49 -12.73
CA SER A 111 -10.47 -6.78 -13.31
C SER A 111 -10.22 -6.38 -14.75
N ALA A 112 -11.14 -6.75 -15.67
CA ALA A 112 -11.12 -6.37 -17.08
C ALA A 112 -12.07 -5.21 -17.43
N ASN A 113 -12.84 -4.70 -16.43
CA ASN A 113 -13.73 -3.56 -16.62
C ASN A 113 -13.89 -2.72 -15.34
N LEU A 114 -14.50 -1.55 -15.50
CA LEU A 114 -14.66 -0.56 -14.42
C LEU A 114 -15.58 -1.03 -13.28
N LEU A 115 -16.58 -1.87 -13.57
CA LEU A 115 -17.47 -2.42 -12.53
C LEU A 115 -16.73 -3.44 -11.65
N MET A 116 -15.94 -4.32 -12.26
CA MET A 116 -15.11 -5.28 -11.50
C MET A 116 -14.04 -4.58 -10.65
N LEU A 117 -13.47 -3.47 -11.14
CA LEU A 117 -12.58 -2.63 -10.33
C LEU A 117 -13.30 -2.11 -9.07
N PHE A 118 -14.57 -1.67 -9.19
CA PHE A 118 -15.37 -1.22 -8.06
C PHE A 118 -15.65 -2.35 -7.06
N ILE A 119 -16.03 -3.52 -7.56
CA ILE A 119 -16.31 -4.68 -6.71
C ILE A 119 -15.03 -5.07 -5.92
N GLY A 120 -13.88 -5.15 -6.59
CA GLY A 120 -12.60 -5.41 -5.94
C GLY A 120 -12.24 -4.34 -4.91
N LEU A 121 -12.48 -3.06 -5.22
CA LEU A 121 -12.25 -1.92 -4.34
C LEU A 121 -13.09 -2.01 -3.05
N GLU A 122 -14.38 -2.30 -3.16
CA GLU A 122 -15.26 -2.40 -1.98
C GLU A 122 -14.97 -3.66 -1.18
N LEU A 123 -14.74 -4.79 -1.85
CA LEU A 123 -14.43 -6.05 -1.16
C LEU A 123 -13.09 -5.99 -0.40
N MET A 124 -12.08 -5.24 -0.88
CA MET A 124 -10.86 -5.02 -0.09
C MET A 124 -11.09 -4.08 1.09
N SER A 125 -12.07 -3.17 0.99
CA SER A 125 -12.26 -2.05 1.90
C SER A 125 -13.12 -2.40 3.12
N LEU A 126 -14.25 -3.08 2.91
CA LEU A 126 -15.19 -3.42 3.98
C LEU A 126 -14.54 -4.25 5.11
N PRO A 127 -13.77 -5.32 4.82
CA PRO A 127 -13.04 -6.02 5.87
C PRO A 127 -12.00 -5.14 6.57
N ALA A 128 -11.35 -4.23 5.85
CA ALA A 128 -10.36 -3.32 6.44
C ALA A 128 -10.99 -2.36 7.45
N TYR A 129 -12.19 -1.84 7.20
CA TYR A 129 -12.92 -1.01 8.17
C TYR A 129 -13.20 -1.77 9.47
N LEU A 130 -13.60 -3.04 9.36
CA LEU A 130 -13.85 -3.91 10.51
C LEU A 130 -12.56 -4.27 11.25
N LEU A 131 -11.45 -4.48 10.54
CA LEU A 131 -10.14 -4.71 11.16
C LEU A 131 -9.70 -3.51 12.01
N VAL A 132 -9.91 -2.28 11.51
CA VAL A 132 -9.62 -1.04 12.27
C VAL A 132 -10.49 -0.97 13.52
N ALA A 133 -11.80 -1.23 13.42
CA ALA A 133 -12.71 -1.22 14.56
C ALA A 133 -12.31 -2.23 15.66
N ARG A 134 -11.69 -3.34 15.29
CA ARG A 134 -11.23 -4.39 16.22
C ARG A 134 -9.84 -4.16 16.80
N SER A 135 -9.13 -3.15 16.35
CA SER A 135 -7.79 -2.83 16.84
C SER A 135 -7.79 -2.42 18.32
N ARG A 136 -6.74 -2.81 19.04
CA ARG A 136 -6.63 -2.65 20.49
C ARG A 136 -6.07 -1.29 20.94
N GLY A 137 -5.72 -0.42 20.03
CA GLY A 137 -5.08 0.88 20.29
C GLY A 137 -5.85 1.87 21.18
N GLY A 138 -6.98 1.42 21.75
CA GLY A 138 -7.92 2.13 22.57
C GLY A 138 -9.32 1.92 21.98
N ALA A 139 -10.14 1.03 22.56
CA ALA A 139 -11.38 0.55 21.97
C ALA A 139 -12.29 1.67 21.45
N GLN A 140 -12.36 2.80 22.15
CA GLN A 140 -13.19 3.94 21.75
C GLN A 140 -12.60 4.70 20.54
N ASN A 141 -11.29 4.90 20.51
CA ASN A 141 -10.60 5.60 19.41
C ASN A 141 -10.60 4.76 18.13
N SER A 142 -10.48 3.43 18.24
CA SER A 142 -10.48 2.51 17.10
C SER A 142 -11.84 2.46 16.41
N VAL A 143 -12.93 2.44 17.19
CA VAL A 143 -14.30 2.47 16.64
C VAL A 143 -14.58 3.82 15.97
N GLU A 144 -14.19 4.94 16.58
CA GLU A 144 -14.35 6.27 16.00
C GLU A 144 -13.57 6.39 14.67
N ALA A 145 -12.31 5.94 14.66
CA ALA A 145 -11.48 5.93 13.46
C ALA A 145 -12.08 5.05 12.35
N ALA A 146 -12.61 3.86 12.72
CA ALA A 146 -13.26 2.96 11.77
C ALA A 146 -14.54 3.59 11.18
N ILE A 147 -15.33 4.27 11.99
CA ILE A 147 -16.53 4.98 11.54
C ILE A 147 -16.15 6.11 10.56
N LYS A 148 -15.14 6.92 10.88
CA LYS A 148 -14.63 7.95 9.97
C LYS A 148 -14.17 7.32 8.64
N TYR A 149 -13.40 6.22 8.71
CA TYR A 149 -12.88 5.54 7.53
C TYR A 149 -14.01 4.96 6.67
N PHE A 150 -15.02 4.35 7.30
CA PHE A 150 -16.19 3.79 6.61
C PHE A 150 -17.03 4.87 5.92
N PHE A 151 -17.40 5.95 6.62
CA PHE A 151 -18.26 6.99 6.03
C PHE A 151 -17.57 7.71 4.86
N VAL A 152 -16.31 8.08 5.03
CA VAL A 152 -15.58 8.75 3.96
C VAL A 152 -15.28 7.77 2.81
N GLY A 153 -15.00 6.50 3.14
CA GLY A 153 -14.85 5.44 2.15
C GLY A 153 -16.12 5.20 1.35
N GLY A 154 -17.27 5.14 2.02
CA GLY A 154 -18.58 5.02 1.36
C GLY A 154 -18.92 6.21 0.47
N ALA A 155 -18.60 7.44 0.91
CA ALA A 155 -18.74 8.63 0.08
C ALA A 155 -17.82 8.56 -1.18
N ALA A 156 -16.59 8.11 -1.03
CA ALA A 156 -15.66 7.89 -2.13
C ALA A 156 -16.17 6.79 -3.10
N GLY A 157 -16.73 5.69 -2.57
CA GLY A 157 -17.41 4.67 -3.36
C GLY A 157 -18.62 5.20 -4.14
N GLY A 158 -19.41 6.07 -3.50
CA GLY A 158 -20.52 6.79 -4.16
C GLY A 158 -20.04 7.68 -5.31
N LEU A 159 -18.93 8.41 -5.14
CA LEU A 159 -18.30 9.19 -6.23
C LEU A 159 -17.81 8.28 -7.35
N TYR A 160 -17.25 7.11 -7.03
CA TYR A 160 -16.86 6.13 -8.04
C TYR A 160 -18.05 5.69 -8.88
N LEU A 161 -19.15 5.28 -8.22
CA LEU A 161 -20.36 4.83 -8.93
C LEU A 161 -21.00 5.94 -9.77
N LEU A 162 -21.04 7.17 -9.26
CA LEU A 162 -21.49 8.33 -10.03
C LEU A 162 -20.62 8.55 -11.28
N GLY A 163 -19.29 8.45 -11.11
CA GLY A 163 -18.34 8.55 -12.20
C GLY A 163 -18.50 7.42 -13.24
N LEU A 164 -18.71 6.19 -12.76
CA LEU A 164 -19.00 5.03 -13.61
C LEU A 164 -20.30 5.19 -14.39
N ALA A 165 -21.35 5.69 -13.75
CA ALA A 165 -22.65 5.95 -14.42
C ALA A 165 -22.47 7.01 -15.51
N LEU A 166 -21.75 8.10 -15.26
CA LEU A 166 -21.48 9.14 -16.24
C LEU A 166 -20.62 8.62 -17.40
N TYR A 167 -19.60 7.82 -17.12
CA TYR A 167 -18.78 7.16 -18.12
C TYR A 167 -19.63 6.23 -18.99
N TYR A 168 -20.44 5.34 -18.37
CA TYR A 168 -21.32 4.43 -19.08
C TYR A 168 -22.37 5.15 -19.93
N PHE A 169 -22.96 6.24 -19.41
CA PHE A 169 -23.93 7.04 -20.15
C PHE A 169 -23.34 7.56 -21.47
N THR A 170 -22.06 7.97 -21.47
CA THR A 170 -21.39 8.56 -22.61
C THR A 170 -20.72 7.52 -23.53
N GLN A 171 -20.13 6.47 -22.98
CA GLN A 171 -19.36 5.47 -23.73
C GLN A 171 -20.18 4.21 -24.08
N LYS A 172 -21.34 4.00 -23.43
CA LYS A 172 -22.20 2.81 -23.57
C LYS A 172 -21.48 1.48 -23.28
N THR A 173 -20.36 1.55 -22.55
CA THR A 173 -19.58 0.38 -22.14
C THR A 173 -18.94 0.61 -20.76
N MET A 174 -18.68 -0.47 -20.02
CA MET A 174 -17.89 -0.46 -18.78
C MET A 174 -16.48 -1.01 -19.02
N ALA A 175 -16.14 -1.42 -20.25
CA ALA A 175 -14.80 -1.88 -20.60
C ALA A 175 -13.78 -0.74 -20.49
N PHE A 176 -12.49 -1.08 -20.44
CA PHE A 176 -11.40 -0.11 -20.48
C PHE A 176 -11.26 0.51 -21.87
N ALA A 177 -12.32 1.20 -22.32
CA ALA A 177 -12.30 2.01 -23.54
C ALA A 177 -11.82 3.43 -23.23
N GLY A 178 -11.14 4.08 -24.17
CA GLY A 178 -10.63 5.44 -23.95
C GLY A 178 -11.74 6.46 -23.63
N ALA A 179 -11.47 7.43 -22.79
CA ALA A 179 -12.42 8.48 -22.39
C ALA A 179 -12.23 9.75 -23.25
N ALA A 180 -12.76 9.74 -24.47
CA ALA A 180 -12.60 10.84 -25.43
C ALA A 180 -13.55 12.01 -25.16
N SER A 181 -14.81 11.75 -24.76
CA SER A 181 -15.80 12.79 -24.49
C SER A 181 -15.58 13.49 -23.15
N LEU A 182 -16.02 14.74 -23.04
CA LEU A 182 -15.94 15.52 -21.78
C LEU A 182 -16.67 14.79 -20.63
N GLY A 183 -17.84 14.20 -20.92
CA GLY A 183 -18.58 13.43 -19.92
C GLY A 183 -17.83 12.18 -19.43
N ALA A 184 -17.17 11.43 -20.34
CA ALA A 184 -16.33 10.30 -19.94
C ALA A 184 -15.12 10.73 -19.12
N GLN A 185 -14.46 11.85 -19.48
CA GLN A 185 -13.35 12.42 -18.72
C GLN A 185 -13.78 12.89 -17.33
N ALA A 186 -14.95 13.49 -17.19
CA ALA A 186 -15.55 13.83 -15.92
C ALA A 186 -15.86 12.57 -15.08
N GLY A 187 -16.37 11.51 -15.71
CA GLY A 187 -16.56 10.20 -15.08
C GLY A 187 -15.26 9.63 -14.54
N VAL A 188 -14.18 9.65 -15.33
CA VAL A 188 -12.83 9.21 -14.92
C VAL A 188 -12.31 10.06 -13.74
N ALA A 189 -12.54 11.38 -13.73
CA ALA A 189 -12.10 12.24 -12.63
C ALA A 189 -12.84 11.92 -11.32
N LEU A 190 -14.15 11.65 -11.38
CA LEU A 190 -14.96 11.22 -10.21
C LEU A 190 -14.49 9.86 -9.68
N MET A 191 -14.29 8.86 -10.55
CA MET A 191 -13.73 7.56 -10.16
C MET A 191 -12.32 7.72 -9.57
N GLY A 192 -11.51 8.60 -10.16
CA GLY A 192 -10.15 8.92 -9.72
C GLY A 192 -10.10 9.55 -8.33
N SER A 193 -11.13 10.32 -7.94
CA SER A 193 -11.20 10.87 -6.58
C SER A 193 -11.32 9.76 -5.52
N ALA A 194 -12.05 8.68 -5.80
CA ALA A 194 -12.11 7.51 -4.93
C ALA A 194 -10.73 6.82 -4.80
N ALA A 195 -9.98 6.73 -5.90
CA ALA A 195 -8.63 6.19 -5.88
C ALA A 195 -7.65 7.09 -5.07
N LEU A 196 -7.71 8.42 -5.24
CA LEU A 196 -6.93 9.39 -4.47
C LEU A 196 -7.25 9.30 -2.96
N PHE A 197 -8.53 9.12 -2.58
CA PHE A 197 -8.93 8.85 -1.22
C PHE A 197 -8.25 7.58 -0.68
N LYS A 198 -8.30 6.47 -1.41
CA LYS A 198 -7.71 5.18 -0.98
C LYS A 198 -6.20 5.26 -0.79
N VAL A 199 -5.51 6.02 -1.61
CA VAL A 199 -4.07 6.27 -1.48
C VAL A 199 -3.74 7.19 -0.31
N GLY A 200 -4.71 7.98 0.16
CA GLY A 200 -4.52 9.01 1.17
C GLY A 200 -3.85 10.25 0.60
N ALA A 201 -4.17 10.62 -0.65
CA ALA A 201 -3.63 11.80 -1.31
C ALA A 201 -4.33 13.09 -0.84
N PHE A 202 -3.59 14.20 -0.77
CA PHE A 202 -4.15 15.53 -0.54
C PHE A 202 -5.13 15.90 -1.68
N PRO A 203 -6.30 16.47 -1.38
CA PRO A 203 -6.83 16.86 -0.06
C PRO A 203 -7.59 15.75 0.69
N LEU A 204 -7.75 14.54 0.11
CA LEU A 204 -8.59 13.44 0.63
C LEU A 204 -7.89 12.56 1.68
N HIS A 205 -6.88 13.08 2.37
CA HIS A 205 -6.00 12.34 3.29
C HIS A 205 -6.43 12.35 4.76
N PHE A 206 -7.40 13.15 5.14
CA PHE A 206 -7.72 13.50 6.54
C PHE A 206 -8.09 12.29 7.43
N TRP A 207 -8.55 11.20 6.84
CA TRP A 207 -8.84 9.95 7.55
C TRP A 207 -7.59 9.17 7.97
N LEU A 208 -6.50 9.31 7.20
CA LEU A 208 -5.34 8.43 7.24
C LEU A 208 -4.56 8.51 8.57
N PRO A 209 -4.23 9.70 9.14
CA PRO A 209 -3.51 9.77 10.41
C PRO A 209 -4.30 9.18 11.58
N ASP A 210 -5.61 9.43 11.62
CA ASP A 210 -6.48 8.95 12.70
C ASP A 210 -6.64 7.43 12.65
N VAL A 211 -6.85 6.87 11.45
CA VAL A 211 -6.97 5.41 11.25
C VAL A 211 -5.67 4.70 11.57
N TYR A 212 -4.52 5.25 11.12
CA TYR A 212 -3.24 4.61 11.38
C TYR A 212 -2.86 4.65 12.86
N GLU A 213 -3.09 5.78 13.54
CA GLU A 213 -2.81 5.91 14.96
C GLU A 213 -3.69 5.01 15.83
N ALA A 214 -4.96 4.80 15.44
CA ALA A 214 -5.92 3.98 16.18
C ALA A 214 -5.77 2.48 15.90
N SER A 215 -5.06 2.09 14.86
CA SER A 215 -4.89 0.68 14.46
C SER A 215 -3.69 0.03 15.14
N ASP A 216 -3.72 -1.30 15.30
CA ASP A 216 -2.53 -2.05 15.70
C ASP A 216 -1.40 -1.86 14.67
N PRO A 217 -0.11 -1.72 15.09
CA PRO A 217 0.97 -1.39 14.18
C PRO A 217 1.09 -2.34 12.98
N GLU A 218 0.96 -3.65 13.20
CA GLU A 218 1.01 -4.65 12.12
C GLU A 218 -0.13 -4.49 11.12
N LEU A 219 -1.34 -4.14 11.60
CA LEU A 219 -2.47 -3.84 10.72
C LEU A 219 -2.19 -2.55 9.92
N THR A 220 -1.62 -1.54 10.57
CA THR A 220 -1.24 -0.29 9.88
C THR A 220 -0.22 -0.55 8.78
N GLY A 221 0.74 -1.46 8.99
CA GLY A 221 1.66 -1.94 7.96
C GLY A 221 0.91 -2.45 6.73
N PHE A 222 -0.08 -3.31 6.91
CA PHE A 222 -0.91 -3.86 5.83
C PHE A 222 -1.77 -2.79 5.13
N LEU A 223 -2.46 -1.93 5.90
CA LEU A 223 -3.27 -0.85 5.34
C LEU A 223 -2.44 0.11 4.47
N SER A 224 -1.24 0.42 4.94
CA SER A 224 -0.34 1.38 4.28
C SER A 224 0.40 0.81 3.07
N THR A 225 0.45 -0.50 2.92
CA THR A 225 1.15 -1.17 1.80
C THR A 225 0.18 -1.87 0.86
N ALA A 226 -0.48 -2.96 1.26
CA ALA A 226 -1.34 -3.74 0.37
C ALA A 226 -2.56 -2.95 -0.13
N LEU A 227 -3.33 -2.33 0.78
CA LEU A 227 -4.53 -1.59 0.39
C LEU A 227 -4.18 -0.32 -0.41
N LYS A 228 -3.08 0.35 -0.02
CA LYS A 228 -2.60 1.50 -0.78
C LYS A 228 -2.15 1.11 -2.19
N ALA A 229 -1.46 -0.03 -2.35
CA ALA A 229 -1.09 -0.55 -3.66
C ALA A 229 -2.33 -0.84 -4.52
N GLY A 230 -3.45 -1.30 -3.93
CA GLY A 230 -4.75 -1.42 -4.61
C GLY A 230 -5.27 -0.07 -5.13
N GLY A 231 -5.18 0.99 -4.31
CA GLY A 231 -5.51 2.36 -4.73
C GLY A 231 -4.62 2.87 -5.88
N ILE A 232 -3.32 2.54 -5.86
CA ILE A 232 -2.39 2.90 -6.94
C ILE A 232 -2.70 2.14 -8.23
N LEU A 233 -3.01 0.83 -8.17
CA LEU A 233 -3.46 0.08 -9.34
C LEU A 233 -4.70 0.72 -9.96
N LEU A 234 -5.67 1.08 -9.13
CA LEU A 234 -6.88 1.78 -9.58
C LEU A 234 -6.53 3.12 -10.25
N LEU A 235 -5.63 3.93 -9.68
CA LEU A 235 -5.17 5.18 -10.29
C LEU A 235 -4.54 4.95 -11.66
N MET A 236 -3.69 3.93 -11.82
CA MET A 236 -3.06 3.60 -13.10
C MET A 236 -4.11 3.16 -14.13
N ARG A 237 -5.05 2.28 -13.75
CA ARG A 237 -6.15 1.86 -14.65
C ARG A 237 -6.98 3.05 -15.15
N LEU A 238 -7.33 3.98 -14.26
CA LEU A 238 -8.12 5.16 -14.60
C LEU A 238 -7.33 6.18 -15.41
N ALA A 239 -6.07 6.41 -15.09
CA ALA A 239 -5.19 7.30 -15.85
C ALA A 239 -4.96 6.80 -17.28
N ALA A 240 -4.90 5.48 -17.49
CA ALA A 240 -4.77 4.85 -18.82
C ALA A 240 -5.97 5.09 -19.74
N LEU A 241 -7.17 5.32 -19.18
CA LEU A 241 -8.37 5.61 -19.98
C LEU A 241 -8.30 6.95 -20.69
N SER A 242 -7.57 7.92 -20.15
CA SER A 242 -7.38 9.24 -20.76
C SER A 242 -6.04 9.83 -20.34
N PRO A 243 -4.91 9.35 -20.92
CA PRO A 243 -3.57 9.78 -20.49
C PRO A 243 -3.32 11.29 -20.67
N ALA A 244 -3.90 11.88 -21.70
CA ALA A 244 -3.86 13.33 -21.97
C ALA A 244 -5.05 14.09 -21.35
N GLY A 245 -5.93 13.41 -20.61
CA GLY A 245 -7.12 14.02 -20.02
C GLY A 245 -6.81 14.88 -18.78
N PRO A 246 -7.77 15.70 -18.35
CA PRO A 246 -7.61 16.59 -17.21
C PRO A 246 -7.20 15.89 -15.92
N PHE A 247 -7.78 14.71 -15.65
CA PHE A 247 -7.47 13.92 -14.46
C PHE A 247 -6.00 13.46 -14.44
N ALA A 248 -5.53 12.84 -15.53
CA ALA A 248 -4.15 12.36 -15.63
C ALA A 248 -3.14 13.51 -15.54
N ARG A 249 -3.44 14.66 -16.18
CA ARG A 249 -2.61 15.89 -16.09
C ARG A 249 -2.57 16.49 -14.68
N ALA A 250 -3.59 16.29 -13.87
CA ALA A 250 -3.64 16.78 -12.49
C ALA A 250 -2.87 15.88 -11.50
N LEU A 251 -2.66 14.59 -11.81
CA LEU A 251 -2.00 13.65 -10.91
C LEU A 251 -0.61 14.10 -10.43
N PRO A 252 0.29 14.65 -11.28
CA PRO A 252 1.59 15.13 -10.81
C PRO A 252 1.47 16.21 -9.74
N TRP A 253 0.49 17.09 -9.84
CA TRP A 253 0.23 18.16 -8.87
C TRP A 253 -0.35 17.63 -7.56
N PHE A 254 -1.30 16.67 -7.64
CA PHE A 254 -1.78 15.96 -6.45
C PHE A 254 -0.65 15.21 -5.77
N GLY A 255 0.23 14.56 -6.53
CA GLY A 255 1.41 13.88 -6.01
C GLY A 255 2.35 14.82 -5.27
N ALA A 256 2.75 15.92 -5.90
CA ALA A 256 3.64 16.92 -5.32
C ALA A 256 3.05 17.58 -4.07
N ALA A 257 1.77 17.98 -4.11
CA ALA A 257 1.08 18.54 -2.96
C ALA A 257 1.00 17.53 -1.81
N THR A 258 0.64 16.26 -2.11
CA THR A 258 0.56 15.19 -1.11
C THR A 258 1.89 14.96 -0.42
N MET A 259 2.98 14.95 -1.20
CA MET A 259 4.32 14.78 -0.66
C MET A 259 4.72 15.94 0.25
N LEU A 260 4.52 17.17 -0.19
CA LEU A 260 4.88 18.36 0.57
C LEU A 260 4.08 18.47 1.87
N PHE A 261 2.75 18.33 1.81
CA PHE A 261 1.89 18.36 2.99
C PHE A 261 2.24 17.23 3.97
N GLY A 262 2.41 16.00 3.48
CA GLY A 262 2.80 14.86 4.31
C GLY A 262 4.13 15.11 5.04
N ALA A 263 5.14 15.64 4.34
CA ALA A 263 6.45 15.93 4.91
C ALA A 263 6.38 17.04 5.98
N VAL A 264 5.66 18.14 5.71
CA VAL A 264 5.51 19.25 6.65
C VAL A 264 4.77 18.83 7.93
N LEU A 265 3.69 18.05 7.77
CA LEU A 265 2.89 17.58 8.91
C LEU A 265 3.63 16.54 9.75
N ALA A 266 4.46 15.68 9.13
CA ALA A 266 5.29 14.69 9.83
C ALA A 266 6.32 15.35 10.76
N LEU A 267 6.91 16.49 10.39
CA LEU A 267 7.92 17.21 11.19
C LEU A 267 7.43 17.63 12.58
N ARG A 268 6.12 17.78 12.76
CA ARG A 268 5.50 18.23 14.02
C ARG A 268 4.96 17.10 14.88
N GLN A 269 5.13 15.84 14.46
CA GLN A 269 4.54 14.71 15.17
C GLN A 269 5.49 14.14 16.23
N GLU A 270 4.98 13.95 17.44
CA GLU A 270 5.68 13.26 18.54
C GLU A 270 5.31 11.77 18.61
N ARG A 271 4.09 11.40 18.21
CA ARG A 271 3.63 10.01 18.18
C ARG A 271 4.14 9.31 16.93
N LEU A 272 4.89 8.22 17.10
CA LEU A 272 5.57 7.52 16.01
C LEU A 272 4.61 7.00 14.93
N GLN A 273 3.49 6.43 15.35
CA GLN A 273 2.52 5.85 14.42
C GLN A 273 1.85 6.93 13.56
N ARG A 274 1.56 8.10 14.16
CA ARG A 274 1.02 9.26 13.46
C ARG A 274 2.08 9.92 12.55
N LEU A 275 3.34 9.97 13.00
CA LEU A 275 4.47 10.41 12.16
C LEU A 275 4.61 9.53 10.92
N LEU A 276 4.59 8.19 11.10
CA LEU A 276 4.65 7.24 10.00
C LEU A 276 3.42 7.30 9.09
N ALA A 277 2.25 7.72 9.60
CA ALA A 277 1.07 7.98 8.77
C ALA A 277 1.32 9.13 7.79
N TYR A 278 1.84 10.25 8.25
CA TYR A 278 2.21 11.38 7.37
C TYR A 278 3.41 11.06 6.46
N SER A 279 4.37 10.26 6.95
CA SER A 279 5.42 9.67 6.12
C SER A 279 4.82 8.83 4.99
N SER A 280 3.86 7.96 5.30
CA SER A 280 3.12 7.15 4.33
C SER A 280 2.37 8.00 3.30
N MET A 281 1.84 9.16 3.72
CA MET A 281 1.26 10.15 2.82
C MET A 281 2.31 10.74 1.87
N ALA A 282 3.48 11.13 2.37
CA ALA A 282 4.55 11.67 1.54
C ALA A 282 5.05 10.64 0.50
N HIS A 283 5.18 9.36 0.88
CA HIS A 283 5.51 8.28 -0.06
C HIS A 283 4.41 8.07 -1.10
N ALA A 284 3.14 8.13 -0.70
CA ALA A 284 2.02 8.09 -1.63
C ALA A 284 2.11 9.22 -2.67
N GLY A 285 2.48 10.42 -2.24
CA GLY A 285 2.69 11.56 -3.13
C GLY A 285 3.74 11.29 -4.21
N ASN A 286 4.88 10.68 -3.86
CA ASN A 286 5.89 10.25 -4.84
C ASN A 286 5.32 9.26 -5.86
N ILE A 287 4.55 8.27 -5.40
CA ILE A 287 3.97 7.25 -6.28
C ILE A 287 2.92 7.88 -7.20
N VAL A 288 2.07 8.78 -6.70
CA VAL A 288 1.07 9.50 -7.51
C VAL A 288 1.74 10.40 -8.56
N LEU A 289 2.86 11.07 -8.22
CA LEU A 289 3.70 11.77 -9.20
C LEU A 289 4.19 10.83 -10.29
N GLY A 290 4.66 9.63 -9.91
CA GLY A 290 5.10 8.59 -10.84
C GLY A 290 3.98 8.09 -11.76
N VAL A 291 2.75 7.90 -11.24
CA VAL A 291 1.57 7.54 -12.07
C VAL A 291 1.26 8.66 -13.06
N GLY A 292 1.34 9.92 -12.63
CA GLY A 292 1.15 11.07 -13.52
C GLY A 292 2.23 11.15 -14.62
N ALA A 293 3.49 10.88 -14.27
CA ALA A 293 4.59 10.81 -15.24
C ALA A 293 4.41 9.64 -16.22
N TRP A 294 4.00 8.47 -15.72
CA TRP A 294 3.67 7.31 -16.54
C TRP A 294 2.56 7.61 -17.57
N ALA A 295 1.49 8.26 -17.16
CA ALA A 295 0.43 8.67 -18.07
C ALA A 295 0.93 9.70 -19.11
N ALA A 296 1.69 10.71 -18.67
CA ALA A 296 2.24 11.75 -19.56
C ALA A 296 3.21 11.21 -20.61
N LEU A 297 3.93 10.12 -20.29
CA LEU A 297 4.83 9.40 -21.21
C LEU A 297 4.12 8.34 -22.08
N GLY A 298 2.78 8.34 -22.11
CA GLY A 298 2.00 7.39 -22.92
C GLY A 298 2.05 5.97 -22.39
N ALA A 299 2.06 5.78 -21.08
CA ALA A 299 2.04 4.49 -20.39
C ALA A 299 3.27 3.60 -20.70
N THR A 300 4.46 4.20 -20.81
CA THR A 300 5.68 3.48 -21.15
C THR A 300 6.06 2.42 -20.10
N PRO A 301 6.67 1.28 -20.51
CA PRO A 301 7.12 0.24 -19.59
C PRO A 301 8.11 0.77 -18.53
N GLY A 302 9.05 1.65 -18.91
CA GLY A 302 10.04 2.20 -17.98
C GLY A 302 9.41 2.97 -16.82
N ALA A 303 8.42 3.81 -17.10
CA ALA A 303 7.70 4.55 -16.08
C ALA A 303 6.82 3.62 -15.20
N ALA A 304 6.23 2.55 -15.77
CA ALA A 304 5.53 1.52 -15.00
C ALA A 304 6.48 0.79 -14.04
N VAL A 305 7.70 0.47 -14.50
CA VAL A 305 8.77 -0.14 -13.66
C VAL A 305 9.12 0.78 -12.49
N ALA A 306 9.23 2.09 -12.70
CA ALA A 306 9.54 3.04 -11.64
C ALA A 306 8.47 3.03 -10.53
N VAL A 307 7.17 3.05 -10.91
CA VAL A 307 6.05 2.96 -9.97
C VAL A 307 6.06 1.62 -9.24
N PHE A 308 6.22 0.51 -9.96
CA PHE A 308 6.24 -0.83 -9.40
C PHE A 308 7.42 -1.06 -8.44
N PHE A 309 8.63 -0.63 -8.82
CA PHE A 309 9.80 -0.70 -7.96
C PHE A 309 9.60 0.10 -6.67
N TYR A 310 9.02 1.30 -6.78
CA TYR A 310 8.72 2.10 -5.60
C TYR A 310 7.76 1.38 -4.65
N LEU A 311 6.68 0.78 -5.16
CA LEU A 311 5.75 0.00 -4.37
C LEU A 311 6.41 -1.21 -3.71
N ALA A 312 7.24 -1.96 -4.45
CA ALA A 312 7.97 -3.11 -3.92
C ALA A 312 8.97 -2.70 -2.82
N ALA A 313 9.73 -1.62 -3.03
CA ALA A 313 10.63 -1.08 -2.01
C ALA A 313 9.84 -0.58 -0.78
N TYR A 314 8.75 0.15 -1.00
CA TYR A 314 7.91 0.70 0.04
C TYR A 314 7.24 -0.38 0.89
N LEU A 315 6.86 -1.52 0.30
CA LEU A 315 6.36 -2.69 1.01
C LEU A 315 7.32 -3.09 2.15
N PHE A 316 8.59 -3.26 1.84
CA PHE A 316 9.60 -3.65 2.83
C PHE A 316 9.86 -2.52 3.84
N MET A 317 10.09 -1.31 3.36
CA MET A 317 10.42 -0.16 4.22
C MET A 317 9.32 0.12 5.25
N ASN A 318 8.07 0.16 4.79
CA ASN A 318 6.97 0.58 5.64
C ASN A 318 6.44 -0.54 6.54
N ASN A 319 6.27 -1.77 6.03
CA ASN A 319 5.97 -2.92 6.88
C ASN A 319 7.05 -3.12 7.95
N GLY A 320 8.32 -2.94 7.60
CA GLY A 320 9.43 -3.01 8.55
C GLY A 320 9.32 -1.95 9.64
N ALA A 321 8.98 -0.71 9.28
CA ALA A 321 8.82 0.37 10.27
C ALA A 321 7.67 0.09 11.26
N PHE A 322 6.52 -0.41 10.77
CA PHE A 322 5.41 -0.79 11.66
C PHE A 322 5.70 -2.09 12.43
N SER A 323 6.44 -3.04 11.85
CA SER A 323 6.94 -4.22 12.57
C SER A 323 7.87 -3.84 13.72
N PHE A 324 8.70 -2.80 13.55
CA PHE A 324 9.50 -2.24 14.63
C PHE A 324 8.61 -1.68 15.75
N LEU A 325 7.57 -0.90 15.45
CA LEU A 325 6.66 -0.38 16.47
C LEU A 325 5.98 -1.51 17.24
N LYS A 326 5.56 -2.58 16.56
CA LYS A 326 4.98 -3.77 17.21
C LYS A 326 5.99 -4.47 18.10
N ALA A 327 7.22 -4.70 17.63
CA ALA A 327 8.25 -5.42 18.37
C ALA A 327 8.83 -4.61 19.53
N SER A 328 8.88 -3.27 19.41
CA SER A 328 9.43 -2.38 20.42
C SER A 328 8.41 -1.88 21.43
N GLY A 329 7.13 -1.84 21.07
CA GLY A 329 6.10 -1.19 21.85
C GLY A 329 6.25 0.33 21.95
N ALA A 330 7.20 0.93 21.22
CA ALA A 330 7.46 2.37 21.23
C ALA A 330 6.27 3.14 20.61
N LYS A 331 5.77 4.15 21.32
CA LYS A 331 4.62 4.96 20.91
C LYS A 331 5.03 6.40 20.55
N THR A 332 6.03 6.93 21.22
CA THR A 332 6.51 8.30 21.07
C THR A 332 7.98 8.34 20.69
N ARG A 333 8.45 9.50 20.22
CA ARG A 333 9.86 9.74 19.93
C ARG A 333 10.73 9.57 21.18
N ALA A 334 10.22 9.95 22.36
CA ALA A 334 10.92 9.77 23.61
C ALA A 334 11.24 8.31 23.93
N ASP A 335 10.38 7.36 23.49
CA ASP A 335 10.59 5.93 23.72
C ASP A 335 11.78 5.38 22.90
N LEU A 336 12.19 6.09 21.83
CA LEU A 336 13.33 5.70 20.99
C LEU A 336 14.68 6.03 21.64
N ARG A 337 14.72 7.01 22.56
CA ARG A 337 15.98 7.54 23.11
C ARG A 337 16.82 6.46 23.76
N GLY A 338 18.10 6.41 23.37
CA GLY A 338 19.07 5.43 23.88
C GLY A 338 18.78 3.97 23.50
N LEU A 339 17.85 3.71 22.56
CA LEU A 339 17.54 2.33 22.15
C LEU A 339 18.73 1.68 21.43
N GLY A 340 19.58 2.46 20.75
CA GLY A 340 20.80 2.00 20.10
C GLY A 340 21.74 1.25 21.04
N ALA A 341 21.92 1.74 22.25
CA ALA A 341 22.73 1.09 23.28
C ALA A 341 22.02 -0.10 23.92
N ARG A 342 20.70 0.02 24.21
CA ARG A 342 19.93 -1.00 24.92
C ARG A 342 19.55 -2.22 24.07
N ARG A 343 19.26 -2.00 22.79
CA ARG A 343 18.77 -3.01 21.82
C ARG A 343 19.41 -2.83 20.45
N PRO A 344 20.73 -3.03 20.31
CA PRO A 344 21.47 -2.68 19.10
C PRO A 344 20.95 -3.36 17.83
N LYS A 345 20.54 -4.65 17.91
CA LYS A 345 20.02 -5.39 16.75
C LYS A 345 18.66 -4.84 16.26
N THR A 346 17.78 -4.45 17.18
CA THR A 346 16.48 -3.87 16.83
C THR A 346 16.64 -2.44 16.31
N ALA A 347 17.51 -1.66 16.97
CA ALA A 347 17.81 -0.30 16.59
C ALA A 347 18.49 -0.22 15.21
N SER A 348 19.46 -1.10 14.91
CA SER A 348 20.15 -1.10 13.62
C SER A 348 19.22 -1.48 12.46
N ALA A 349 18.32 -2.45 12.65
CA ALA A 349 17.33 -2.78 11.64
C ALA A 349 16.38 -1.60 11.37
N PHE A 350 15.91 -0.91 12.43
CA PHE A 350 15.07 0.27 12.27
C PHE A 350 15.83 1.44 11.64
N ALA A 351 17.10 1.65 11.98
CA ALA A 351 17.95 2.67 11.35
C ALA A 351 18.09 2.46 9.84
N VAL A 352 18.29 1.21 9.38
CA VAL A 352 18.32 0.87 7.95
C VAL A 352 17.00 1.25 7.29
N LEU A 353 15.86 0.94 7.91
CA LEU A 353 14.54 1.28 7.38
C LEU A 353 14.31 2.80 7.34
N LEU A 354 14.73 3.55 8.37
CA LEU A 354 14.62 5.01 8.39
C LEU A 354 15.48 5.67 7.31
N LEU A 355 16.72 5.17 7.09
CA LEU A 355 17.59 5.62 6.00
C LEU A 355 16.97 5.33 4.64
N ALA A 356 16.37 4.15 4.49
CA ALA A 356 15.68 3.77 3.25
C ALA A 356 14.43 4.62 3.00
N LEU A 357 13.57 4.83 4.00
CA LEU A 357 12.41 5.73 3.90
C LEU A 357 12.84 7.18 3.61
N GLY A 358 13.92 7.64 4.24
CA GLY A 358 14.54 8.94 3.95
C GLY A 358 15.04 9.05 2.52
N GLY A 359 15.42 7.93 1.90
CA GLY A 359 16.00 7.89 0.56
C GLY A 359 17.49 8.24 0.56
N VAL A 360 18.23 7.70 1.53
CA VAL A 360 19.69 7.87 1.60
C VAL A 360 20.36 6.80 0.73
N PRO A 361 21.31 7.16 -0.16
CA PRO A 361 22.10 6.17 -0.89
C PRO A 361 22.86 5.23 0.06
N PRO A 362 23.03 3.95 -0.25
CA PRO A 362 22.61 3.20 -1.44
C PRO A 362 21.29 2.41 -1.26
N THR A 363 20.33 2.89 -0.50
CA THR A 363 19.11 2.14 -0.16
C THR A 363 18.08 2.05 -1.30
N ALA A 364 17.14 1.12 -1.17
CA ALA A 364 16.02 0.94 -2.10
C ALA A 364 15.15 2.20 -2.24
N GLY A 365 14.94 2.94 -1.14
CA GLY A 365 14.15 4.17 -1.15
C GLY A 365 14.80 5.31 -1.93
N PHE A 366 16.13 5.39 -1.94
CA PHE A 366 16.86 6.32 -2.81
C PHE A 366 16.62 6.00 -4.28
N LEU A 367 16.87 4.73 -4.68
CA LEU A 367 16.67 4.31 -6.07
C LEU A 367 15.20 4.49 -6.51
N ALA A 368 14.25 4.17 -5.64
CA ALA A 368 12.83 4.35 -5.90
C ALA A 368 12.46 5.82 -6.19
N LYS A 369 12.92 6.76 -5.35
CA LYS A 369 12.71 8.20 -5.56
C LYS A 369 13.40 8.68 -6.83
N LEU A 370 14.65 8.25 -7.06
CA LEU A 370 15.43 8.62 -8.24
C LEU A 370 14.71 8.20 -9.53
N LEU A 371 14.18 6.98 -9.58
CA LEU A 371 13.45 6.48 -10.76
C LEU A 371 12.19 7.30 -11.04
N ILE A 372 11.37 7.59 -10.02
CA ILE A 372 10.17 8.43 -10.19
C ILE A 372 10.55 9.85 -10.66
N PHE A 373 11.56 10.46 -10.05
CA PHE A 373 12.02 11.79 -10.43
C PHE A 373 12.58 11.83 -11.83
N TRP A 374 13.27 10.77 -12.25
CA TRP A 374 13.79 10.63 -13.61
C TRP A 374 12.65 10.53 -14.64
N GLU A 375 11.60 9.74 -14.35
CA GLU A 375 10.44 9.65 -15.24
C GLU A 375 9.67 10.98 -15.30
N ALA A 376 9.50 11.68 -14.17
CA ALA A 376 8.88 13.00 -14.12
C ALA A 376 9.70 14.05 -14.90
N PHE A 377 11.03 13.97 -14.86
CA PHE A 377 11.93 14.81 -15.63
C PHE A 377 11.77 14.57 -17.14
N LYS A 378 11.78 13.30 -17.58
CA LYS A 378 11.53 12.93 -18.99
C LYS A 378 10.15 13.37 -19.48
N ALA A 379 9.16 13.38 -18.60
CA ALA A 379 7.79 13.85 -18.88
C ALA A 379 7.67 15.40 -18.88
N HIS A 380 8.78 16.14 -18.70
CA HIS A 380 8.81 17.60 -18.59
C HIS A 380 7.94 18.19 -17.45
N LEU A 381 7.73 17.41 -16.39
CA LEU A 381 6.93 17.81 -15.22
C LEU A 381 7.78 18.57 -14.19
N TYR A 382 8.50 19.61 -14.61
CA TYR A 382 9.53 20.27 -13.80
C TYR A 382 8.98 20.92 -12.52
N ALA A 383 7.82 21.61 -12.61
CA ALA A 383 7.27 22.30 -11.45
C ALA A 383 6.76 21.32 -10.36
N PRO A 384 5.92 20.30 -10.64
CA PRO A 384 5.58 19.29 -9.64
C PRO A 384 6.79 18.48 -9.16
N LEU A 385 7.79 18.23 -10.03
CA LEU A 385 9.03 17.56 -9.63
C LEU A 385 9.82 18.37 -8.59
N LEU A 386 9.97 19.69 -8.77
CA LEU A 386 10.66 20.56 -7.81
C LEU A 386 9.94 20.59 -6.46
N LEU A 387 8.60 20.68 -6.46
CA LEU A 387 7.81 20.63 -5.22
C LEU A 387 7.95 19.28 -4.51
N ALA A 388 7.95 18.17 -5.26
CA ALA A 388 8.17 16.85 -4.71
C ALA A 388 9.60 16.68 -4.17
N ALA A 389 10.62 17.21 -4.85
CA ALA A 389 12.01 17.21 -4.37
C ALA A 389 12.16 17.98 -3.06
N LEU A 390 11.50 19.14 -2.94
CA LEU A 390 11.43 19.88 -1.68
C LEU A 390 10.79 19.06 -0.56
N GLY A 391 9.66 18.39 -0.85
CA GLY A 391 9.02 17.47 0.09
C GLY A 391 9.94 16.31 0.51
N ALA A 392 10.76 15.76 -0.42
CA ALA A 392 11.74 14.74 -0.12
C ALA A 392 12.82 15.23 0.84
N LEU A 393 13.31 16.45 0.63
CA LEU A 393 14.30 17.07 1.50
C LEU A 393 13.74 17.29 2.92
N LEU A 394 12.52 17.80 3.03
CA LEU A 394 11.84 17.95 4.33
C LEU A 394 11.62 16.61 5.02
N ALA A 395 11.27 15.57 4.24
CA ALA A 395 11.09 14.22 4.78
C ALA A 395 12.37 13.65 5.39
N LEU A 396 13.53 13.89 4.79
CA LEU A 396 14.81 13.48 5.35
C LEU A 396 15.02 14.05 6.77
N GLY A 397 14.54 15.28 7.02
CA GLY A 397 14.67 15.94 8.32
C GLY A 397 14.07 15.15 9.49
N TYR A 398 12.83 14.67 9.38
CA TYR A 398 12.22 13.89 10.46
C TYR A 398 12.80 12.48 10.58
N TYR A 399 13.26 11.85 9.51
CA TYR A 399 13.94 10.55 9.62
C TYR A 399 15.30 10.67 10.31
N LEU A 400 16.07 11.71 10.01
CA LEU A 400 17.32 12.00 10.70
C LEU A 400 17.08 12.36 12.18
N ALA A 401 15.98 13.06 12.49
CA ALA A 401 15.59 13.33 13.87
C ALA A 401 15.28 12.04 14.65
N LEU A 402 14.58 11.05 14.03
CA LEU A 402 14.38 9.74 14.66
C LEU A 402 15.69 8.96 14.86
N LEU A 403 16.62 9.04 13.91
CA LEU A 403 17.96 8.45 14.06
C LEU A 403 18.76 9.11 15.18
N LYS A 404 18.63 10.44 15.33
CA LYS A 404 19.23 11.17 16.46
C LYS A 404 18.65 10.66 17.78
N ASP A 405 17.32 10.59 17.91
CA ASP A 405 16.67 10.07 19.11
C ASP A 405 17.14 8.64 19.44
N LEU A 406 17.34 7.81 18.43
CA LEU A 406 17.72 6.40 18.56
C LEU A 406 19.13 6.17 19.10
N TYR A 407 20.11 7.00 18.68
CA TYR A 407 21.53 6.76 18.92
C TYR A 407 22.26 7.85 19.72
N PHE A 408 21.77 9.09 19.73
CA PHE A 408 22.49 10.24 20.26
C PHE A 408 21.80 10.88 21.47
N GLU A 409 20.62 10.41 21.86
CA GLU A 409 19.91 10.87 23.04
C GLU A 409 19.97 9.81 24.14
N ASP A 410 20.05 10.24 25.38
CA ASP A 410 20.11 9.36 26.56
C ASP A 410 18.73 8.73 26.82
N ALA A 411 18.75 7.49 27.31
CA ALA A 411 17.55 6.79 27.69
C ALA A 411 16.83 7.46 28.86
N PRO A 412 15.49 7.64 28.82
CA PRO A 412 14.76 8.11 29.97
C PRO A 412 14.88 7.13 31.16
N ALA A 413 14.84 7.62 32.39
CA ALA A 413 15.00 6.81 33.61
C ALA A 413 13.97 5.66 33.69
N ALA A 414 12.76 5.86 33.18
CA ALA A 414 11.68 4.88 33.11
C ALA A 414 11.45 4.38 31.67
N ALA A 415 12.50 3.91 31.01
CA ALA A 415 12.37 3.40 29.65
C ALA A 415 11.57 2.08 29.61
N PRO A 416 10.59 1.92 28.69
CA PRO A 416 9.78 0.71 28.61
C PRO A 416 10.64 -0.52 28.37
N GLN A 417 10.32 -1.64 29.05
CA GLN A 417 10.89 -2.95 28.73
C GLN A 417 10.32 -3.41 27.40
N LEU A 418 11.17 -3.53 26.40
CA LEU A 418 10.78 -3.90 25.06
C LEU A 418 10.67 -5.42 24.94
N GLU A 419 9.53 -5.93 24.46
CA GLU A 419 9.35 -7.35 24.19
C GLU A 419 10.25 -7.82 23.04
N THR A 420 10.85 -9.00 23.21
CA THR A 420 11.67 -9.65 22.19
C THR A 420 11.00 -10.95 21.78
N GLY A 421 10.79 -11.14 20.48
CA GLY A 421 10.17 -12.37 19.95
C GLY A 421 10.22 -12.41 18.42
N SER A 422 9.27 -13.08 17.80
CA SER A 422 9.10 -13.22 16.34
C SER A 422 9.16 -11.90 15.55
N GLY A 423 8.89 -10.77 16.21
CA GLY A 423 8.96 -9.44 15.62
C GLY A 423 10.33 -9.07 15.08
N LEU A 424 11.43 -9.53 15.71
CA LEU A 424 12.79 -9.23 15.23
C LEU A 424 13.09 -9.91 13.89
N ALA A 425 12.61 -11.16 13.69
CA ALA A 425 12.77 -11.87 12.43
C ALA A 425 12.04 -11.13 11.28
N VAL A 426 10.78 -10.77 11.50
CA VAL A 426 10.00 -10.00 10.50
C VAL A 426 10.64 -8.65 10.22
N LEU A 427 11.17 -7.97 11.23
CA LEU A 427 11.87 -6.70 11.07
C LEU A 427 13.09 -6.82 10.15
N TRP A 428 13.92 -7.85 10.33
CA TRP A 428 15.09 -8.08 9.48
C TRP A 428 14.74 -8.57 8.07
N THR A 429 13.67 -9.37 7.91
CA THR A 429 13.16 -9.74 6.58
C THR A 429 12.68 -8.53 5.78
N CYS A 430 12.35 -7.44 6.44
CA CYS A 430 12.03 -6.16 5.80
C CYS A 430 13.27 -5.26 5.60
N ALA A 431 14.17 -5.19 6.60
CA ALA A 431 15.33 -4.28 6.57
C ALA A 431 16.38 -4.71 5.53
N VAL A 432 16.62 -6.02 5.37
CA VAL A 432 17.61 -6.52 4.40
C VAL A 432 17.23 -6.17 2.96
N PRO A 433 16.01 -6.47 2.46
CA PRO A 433 15.61 -6.03 1.12
C PRO A 433 15.61 -4.51 0.95
N ALA A 434 15.24 -3.74 1.98
CA ALA A 434 15.27 -2.28 1.92
C ALA A 434 16.70 -1.72 1.72
N ALA A 435 17.73 -2.43 2.20
CA ALA A 435 19.13 -2.10 1.93
C ALA A 435 19.59 -2.61 0.57
N VAL A 436 19.35 -3.91 0.27
CA VAL A 436 19.95 -4.62 -0.88
C VAL A 436 19.35 -4.18 -2.21
N LEU A 437 18.04 -3.94 -2.29
CA LEU A 437 17.39 -3.54 -3.55
C LEU A 437 17.92 -2.22 -4.11
N GLY A 438 18.53 -1.37 -3.29
CA GLY A 438 19.14 -0.12 -3.75
C GLY A 438 20.45 -0.30 -4.54
N VAL A 439 21.14 -1.43 -4.34
CA VAL A 439 22.42 -1.77 -5.02
C VAL A 439 22.28 -2.89 -6.05
N ALA A 440 21.04 -3.30 -6.34
CA ALA A 440 20.73 -4.41 -7.25
C ALA A 440 20.01 -3.94 -8.53
N PRO A 441 20.63 -3.12 -9.40
CA PRO A 441 19.95 -2.53 -10.56
C PRO A 441 19.45 -3.55 -11.59
N TRP A 442 20.03 -4.76 -11.64
CA TRP A 442 19.55 -5.85 -12.50
C TRP A 442 18.11 -6.28 -12.20
N ILE A 443 17.60 -6.01 -10.99
CA ILE A 443 16.22 -6.29 -10.59
C ILE A 443 15.21 -5.49 -11.43
N LEU A 444 15.62 -4.29 -11.90
CA LEU A 444 14.79 -3.45 -12.77
C LEU A 444 14.56 -4.12 -14.13
N THR A 445 15.57 -4.82 -14.67
CA THR A 445 15.43 -5.60 -15.90
C THR A 445 14.47 -6.77 -15.71
N TYR A 446 14.52 -7.44 -14.56
CA TYR A 446 13.56 -8.50 -14.25
C TYR A 446 12.13 -7.95 -14.09
N MET A 447 11.96 -6.84 -13.36
CA MET A 447 10.67 -6.17 -13.21
C MET A 447 10.09 -5.68 -14.55
N SER A 448 10.93 -5.19 -15.47
CA SER A 448 10.45 -4.79 -16.81
C SER A 448 9.88 -5.96 -17.61
N ARG A 449 10.46 -7.16 -17.46
CA ARG A 449 9.93 -8.38 -18.07
C ARG A 449 8.59 -8.81 -17.46
N LEU A 450 8.43 -8.69 -16.13
CA LEU A 450 7.17 -9.00 -15.45
C LEU A 450 6.02 -8.08 -15.89
N LEU A 451 6.30 -6.79 -16.07
CA LEU A 451 5.29 -5.79 -16.49
C LEU A 451 5.00 -5.83 -17.99
N ALA A 452 5.89 -6.39 -18.80
CA ALA A 452 5.70 -6.56 -20.24
C ALA A 452 4.85 -7.81 -20.61
N LEU A 453 4.65 -8.72 -19.66
CA LEU A 453 3.77 -9.88 -19.81
C LEU A 453 2.31 -9.45 -19.71
#